data_789ddd73a7703c0fa4d011b468248ad8
#
_entry.id   789ddd73a7703c0fa4d011b468248ad8
#
_cell.length_a   1.000
_cell.length_b   1.000
_cell.length_c   1.000
_cell.angle_alpha   90.00
_cell.angle_beta   90.00
_cell.angle_gamma   90.00
#
_symmetry.space_group_name_H-M   'P 1'
#
loop_
_entity.id
_entity.type
_entity.pdbx_description
1 polymer ?
#
loop_
_entity_poly.entity_id
_entity_poly.type
_entity_poly.pdbx_seq_one_letter_code
_entity_poly.pdbx_strand_id
1 'polypeptide(L)'
;VGSEMCIRDSSYTAKKEFNREGDELKDLIKDLNSNGIEVILDVVFNHTAEGNENGPFFSFKGFDNRIYYILTPEGWYYNFSGCGNTLNCNHPVVQQMILECLRYWTIEYHVDGFRFDLASILGRNEDGSPASQPPLLKNLAEDPILRNVKLIAEAWDAGGLYQVGSFPAFSRWAEWNGKYRDDMRSFLKGDYWFAQAAANRLTGSLDLYT
;
A
#
# COMPACT_ATOMS: atom_id res chain seq x y z
N VAL A 1 2.66 8.43 15.97
CA VAL A 1 2.60 7.14 15.26
C VAL A 1 1.77 6.14 16.07
N GLY A 2 2.04 5.96 17.37
CA GLY A 2 1.26 5.05 18.21
C GLY A 2 -0.21 5.45 18.39
N SER A 3 -0.52 6.74 18.42
CA SER A 3 -1.90 7.22 18.64
C SER A 3 -2.83 6.99 17.44
N GLU A 4 -2.38 7.15 16.22
CA GLU A 4 -3.22 6.89 15.03
C GLU A 4 -3.49 5.39 14.84
N MET A 5 -2.53 4.53 15.14
CA MET A 5 -2.73 3.08 15.09
C MET A 5 -3.73 2.62 16.15
N CYS A 6 -3.61 3.12 17.40
CA CYS A 6 -4.56 2.82 18.46
C CYS A 6 -5.98 3.38 18.19
N ILE A 7 -6.10 4.51 17.49
CA ILE A 7 -7.40 5.05 17.09
C ILE A 7 -8.05 4.18 16.01
N ARG A 8 -7.26 3.63 15.08
CA ARG A 8 -7.80 2.79 14.01
C ARG A 8 -8.26 1.43 14.50
N ASP A 9 -7.49 0.75 15.33
CA ASP A 9 -7.89 -0.54 15.87
C ASP A 9 -9.14 -0.44 16.75
N SER A 10 -9.24 0.59 17.60
CA SER A 10 -10.44 0.87 18.38
C SER A 10 -11.66 1.29 17.54
N SER A 11 -11.45 1.75 16.29
CA SER A 11 -12.55 2.09 15.39
C SER A 11 -13.31 0.87 14.87
N TYR A 12 -12.72 -0.32 14.92
CA TYR A 12 -13.33 -1.57 14.45
C TYR A 12 -14.11 -2.31 15.54
N THR A 13 -14.33 -1.68 16.69
CA THR A 13 -15.13 -2.26 17.78
C THR A 13 -16.59 -1.83 17.71
N ALA A 14 -17.51 -2.77 17.88
CA ALA A 14 -18.94 -2.51 17.98
C ALA A 14 -19.40 -2.33 19.44
N LYS A 15 -18.82 -3.06 20.38
CA LYS A 15 -19.24 -3.08 21.79
C LYS A 15 -18.66 -1.94 22.62
N LYS A 16 -17.53 -1.36 22.22
CA LYS A 16 -16.86 -0.23 22.88
C LYS A 16 -16.59 -0.47 24.38
N GLU A 17 -16.16 -1.67 24.74
CA GLU A 17 -15.73 -1.97 26.09
C GLU A 17 -14.41 -1.24 26.40
N PHE A 18 -14.39 -0.48 27.48
CA PHE A 18 -13.24 0.34 27.87
C PHE A 18 -11.96 -0.51 28.01
N ASN A 19 -10.87 -0.10 27.37
CA ASN A 19 -9.58 -0.79 27.30
C ASN A 19 -9.61 -2.18 26.61
N ARG A 20 -10.67 -2.51 25.87
CA ARG A 20 -10.79 -3.76 25.11
C ARG A 20 -11.23 -3.53 23.66
N GLU A 21 -11.09 -2.30 23.19
CA GLU A 21 -11.57 -1.89 21.88
C GLU A 21 -10.89 -2.67 20.73
N GLY A 22 -9.63 -3.06 20.90
CA GLY A 22 -8.91 -3.86 19.90
C GLY A 22 -9.24 -5.37 19.94
N ASP A 23 -9.83 -5.88 21.02
CA ASP A 23 -10.05 -7.32 21.22
C ASP A 23 -11.03 -7.90 20.19
N GLU A 24 -12.09 -7.17 19.84
CA GLU A 24 -13.09 -7.64 18.86
C GLU A 24 -12.48 -7.89 17.47
N LEU A 25 -11.57 -7.03 17.01
CA LEU A 25 -10.89 -7.24 15.73
C LEU A 25 -9.91 -8.43 15.83
N LYS A 26 -9.21 -8.59 16.95
CA LYS A 26 -8.34 -9.75 17.21
C LYS A 26 -9.14 -11.06 17.20
N ASP A 27 -10.30 -11.07 17.86
CA ASP A 27 -11.20 -12.23 17.90
C ASP A 27 -11.74 -12.54 16.50
N LEU A 28 -12.15 -11.54 15.71
CA LEU A 28 -12.60 -11.72 14.34
C LEU A 28 -11.50 -12.35 13.47
N ILE A 29 -10.27 -11.83 13.53
CA ILE A 29 -9.15 -12.36 12.75
C ILE A 29 -8.86 -13.81 13.17
N LYS A 30 -8.84 -14.10 14.48
CA LYS A 30 -8.66 -15.43 15.01
C LYS A 30 -9.73 -16.42 14.52
N ASP A 31 -10.99 -16.01 14.51
CA ASP A 31 -12.10 -16.84 14.04
C ASP A 31 -11.98 -17.11 12.54
N LEU A 32 -11.64 -16.10 11.73
CA LEU A 32 -11.41 -16.27 10.30
C LEU A 32 -10.25 -17.22 10.04
N ASN A 33 -9.11 -17.05 10.69
CA ASN A 33 -7.95 -17.93 10.54
C ASN A 33 -8.26 -19.37 10.97
N SER A 34 -9.05 -19.56 12.04
CA SER A 34 -9.47 -20.89 12.52
C SER A 34 -10.35 -21.63 11.50
N ASN A 35 -10.98 -20.90 10.59
CA ASN A 35 -11.77 -21.45 9.49
C ASN A 35 -11.00 -21.47 8.15
N GLY A 36 -9.68 -21.25 8.17
CA GLY A 36 -8.83 -21.28 6.98
C GLY A 36 -8.97 -20.06 6.08
N ILE A 37 -9.50 -18.94 6.60
CA ILE A 37 -9.66 -17.69 5.88
C ILE A 37 -8.55 -16.74 6.31
N GLU A 38 -7.71 -16.32 5.38
CA GLU A 38 -6.66 -15.34 5.62
C GLU A 38 -7.20 -13.92 5.61
N VAL A 39 -6.61 -13.06 6.44
CA VAL A 39 -6.97 -11.64 6.56
C VAL A 39 -5.88 -10.77 5.96
N ILE A 40 -6.22 -10.02 4.92
CA ILE A 40 -5.32 -9.07 4.26
C ILE A 40 -5.81 -7.66 4.53
N LEU A 41 -4.97 -6.82 5.11
CA LEU A 41 -5.28 -5.40 5.31
C LEU A 41 -4.93 -4.59 4.07
N ASP A 42 -5.87 -3.74 3.65
CA ASP A 42 -5.63 -2.72 2.63
C ASP A 42 -5.04 -1.48 3.31
N VAL A 43 -3.77 -1.16 3.00
CA VAL A 43 -3.01 -0.11 3.69
C VAL A 43 -2.65 1.03 2.76
N VAL A 44 -2.76 2.25 3.28
CA VAL A 44 -2.47 3.49 2.56
C VAL A 44 -1.27 4.17 3.21
N PHE A 45 -0.10 4.06 2.58
CA PHE A 45 1.13 4.75 2.98
C PHE A 45 1.62 5.75 1.93
N ASN A 46 0.83 5.99 0.91
CA ASN A 46 1.22 6.85 -0.20
C ASN A 46 0.86 8.33 0.02
N HIS A 47 -0.10 8.63 0.90
CA HIS A 47 -0.53 10.00 1.21
C HIS A 47 -1.17 10.10 2.60
N THR A 48 -1.46 11.31 3.04
CA THR A 48 -2.31 11.60 4.19
C THR A 48 -3.58 12.35 3.76
N ALA A 49 -4.62 12.29 4.59
CA ALA A 49 -5.87 13.01 4.35
C ALA A 49 -5.74 14.54 4.54
N GLU A 50 -4.52 15.06 4.66
CA GLU A 50 -4.24 16.50 4.86
C GLU A 50 -4.25 17.32 3.57
N GLY A 51 -4.49 16.69 2.40
CA GLY A 51 -4.54 17.39 1.12
C GLY A 51 -3.22 18.06 0.73
N ASN A 52 -3.29 19.19 0.05
CA ASN A 52 -2.15 20.01 -0.34
C ASN A 52 -1.81 21.08 0.73
N GLU A 53 -1.04 22.12 0.36
CA GLU A 53 -0.64 23.23 1.25
C GLU A 53 -1.82 23.96 1.89
N ASN A 54 -3.00 23.96 1.27
CA ASN A 54 -4.22 24.61 1.77
C ASN A 54 -5.07 23.65 2.66
N GLY A 55 -4.67 22.40 2.78
CA GLY A 55 -5.41 21.41 3.58
C GLY A 55 -5.14 21.53 5.09
N PRO A 56 -5.89 20.81 5.91
CA PRO A 56 -5.78 20.85 7.36
C PRO A 56 -4.46 20.27 7.88
N PHE A 57 -4.18 20.48 9.17
CA PHE A 57 -3.02 20.00 9.89
C PHE A 57 -3.50 19.06 11.01
N PHE A 58 -3.41 17.75 10.81
CA PHE A 58 -3.81 16.79 11.83
C PHE A 58 -3.01 15.47 11.82
N SER A 59 -2.07 15.31 10.87
CA SER A 59 -1.17 14.17 10.80
C SER A 59 0.29 14.66 10.83
N PHE A 60 1.04 14.59 9.73
CA PHE A 60 2.47 14.91 9.70
C PHE A 60 2.78 16.34 9.26
N LYS A 61 1.82 17.06 8.68
CA LYS A 61 2.00 18.48 8.34
C LYS A 61 2.28 19.28 9.60
N GLY A 62 3.34 20.10 9.55
CA GLY A 62 3.74 20.92 10.67
C GLY A 62 4.73 20.27 11.64
N PHE A 63 4.96 18.95 11.55
CA PHE A 63 6.10 18.33 12.26
C PHE A 63 7.41 18.62 11.54
N ASP A 64 7.62 17.94 10.41
CA ASP A 64 8.70 18.20 9.47
C ASP A 64 8.27 17.75 8.05
N ASN A 65 7.85 18.71 7.26
CA ASN A 65 7.33 18.42 5.94
C ASN A 65 8.36 17.78 5.00
N ARG A 66 9.65 18.07 5.14
CA ARG A 66 10.71 17.54 4.29
C ARG A 66 11.01 16.07 4.59
N ILE A 67 10.80 15.65 5.83
CA ILE A 67 10.93 14.25 6.22
C ILE A 67 9.74 13.44 5.69
N TYR A 68 8.52 13.93 5.94
CA TYR A 68 7.32 13.14 5.73
C TYR A 68 6.72 13.22 4.33
N TYR A 69 6.99 14.28 3.59
CA TYR A 69 6.39 14.49 2.26
C TYR A 69 7.44 14.73 1.18
N ILE A 70 7.13 14.28 -0.02
CA ILE A 70 7.92 14.63 -1.21
C ILE A 70 7.52 16.05 -1.62
N LEU A 71 8.51 16.96 -1.61
CA LEU A 71 8.30 18.38 -1.89
C LEU A 71 9.10 18.82 -3.12
N THR A 72 8.54 19.78 -3.87
CA THR A 72 9.30 20.49 -4.90
C THR A 72 10.41 21.35 -4.25
N PRO A 73 11.39 21.83 -5.01
CA PRO A 73 12.41 22.76 -4.48
C PRO A 73 11.83 24.02 -3.82
N GLU A 74 10.65 24.47 -4.28
CA GLU A 74 9.93 25.64 -3.76
C GLU A 74 9.14 25.31 -2.48
N GLY A 75 9.03 24.00 -2.12
CA GLY A 75 8.33 23.55 -0.92
C GLY A 75 6.87 23.16 -1.11
N TRP A 76 6.37 23.07 -2.36
CA TRP A 76 5.03 22.56 -2.66
C TRP A 76 4.99 21.04 -2.60
N TYR A 77 3.82 20.46 -2.30
CA TYR A 77 3.66 19.01 -2.26
C TYR A 77 3.59 18.41 -3.67
N TYR A 78 4.40 17.41 -3.96
CA TYR A 78 4.13 16.53 -5.10
C TYR A 78 2.84 15.74 -4.87
N ASN A 79 2.06 15.58 -5.92
CA ASN A 79 0.74 14.93 -5.86
C ASN A 79 0.69 13.68 -6.76
N PHE A 80 1.55 12.71 -6.49
CA PHE A 80 1.53 11.42 -7.18
C PHE A 80 0.39 10.51 -6.71
N SER A 81 -0.26 10.83 -5.60
CA SER A 81 -1.40 10.11 -5.06
C SER A 81 -2.75 10.54 -5.65
N GLY A 82 -2.83 11.73 -6.24
CA GLY A 82 -4.10 12.36 -6.61
C GLY A 82 -4.85 13.00 -5.44
N CYS A 83 -4.33 12.88 -4.20
CA CYS A 83 -4.98 13.35 -2.96
C CYS A 83 -4.36 14.64 -2.39
N GLY A 84 -3.48 15.31 -3.15
CA GLY A 84 -2.89 16.59 -2.79
C GLY A 84 -1.49 16.52 -2.19
N ASN A 85 -1.07 15.39 -1.66
CA ASN A 85 0.29 15.17 -1.14
C ASN A 85 0.79 13.76 -1.44
N THR A 86 2.08 13.55 -1.25
CA THR A 86 2.73 12.25 -1.39
C THR A 86 3.70 12.05 -0.23
N LEU A 87 3.61 10.94 0.48
CA LEU A 87 4.55 10.59 1.55
C LEU A 87 5.93 10.25 0.97
N ASN A 88 6.98 10.71 1.66
CA ASN A 88 8.37 10.44 1.35
C ASN A 88 8.79 9.06 1.89
N CYS A 89 8.27 8.00 1.27
CA CYS A 89 8.35 6.63 1.78
C CYS A 89 9.78 6.09 1.86
N ASN A 90 10.74 6.64 1.10
CA ASN A 90 12.13 6.21 1.13
C ASN A 90 13.03 7.04 2.06
N HIS A 91 12.50 8.06 2.74
CA HIS A 91 13.20 8.70 3.85
C HIS A 91 13.33 7.72 5.04
N PRO A 92 14.50 7.57 5.68
CA PRO A 92 14.71 6.56 6.73
C PRO A 92 13.71 6.59 7.88
N VAL A 93 13.29 7.78 8.31
CA VAL A 93 12.29 7.96 9.38
C VAL A 93 10.93 7.41 8.95
N VAL A 94 10.51 7.69 7.71
CA VAL A 94 9.22 7.21 7.17
C VAL A 94 9.26 5.72 6.90
N GLN A 95 10.39 5.18 6.40
CA GLN A 95 10.59 3.75 6.27
C GLN A 95 10.40 3.02 7.61
N GLN A 96 11.06 3.51 8.66
CA GLN A 96 10.94 2.92 9.99
C GLN A 96 9.50 2.96 10.52
N MET A 97 8.82 4.10 10.34
CA MET A 97 7.42 4.24 10.70
C MET A 97 6.53 3.21 10.01
N ILE A 98 6.70 3.01 8.70
CA ILE A 98 5.93 2.03 7.94
C ILE A 98 6.23 0.61 8.41
N LEU A 99 7.50 0.25 8.59
CA LEU A 99 7.93 -1.06 9.08
C LEU A 99 7.32 -1.36 10.46
N GLU A 100 7.42 -0.43 11.41
CA GLU A 100 6.85 -0.61 12.76
C GLU A 100 5.33 -0.76 12.73
N CYS A 101 4.65 -0.01 11.86
CA CYS A 101 3.21 -0.14 11.68
C CYS A 101 2.83 -1.55 11.21
N LEU A 102 3.49 -2.07 10.18
CA LEU A 102 3.19 -3.39 9.63
C LEU A 102 3.59 -4.52 10.59
N ARG A 103 4.70 -4.39 11.30
CA ARG A 103 5.10 -5.31 12.37
C ARG A 103 4.06 -5.38 13.48
N TYR A 104 3.52 -4.22 13.91
CA TYR A 104 2.46 -4.16 14.92
C TYR A 104 1.23 -4.96 14.48
N TRP A 105 0.72 -4.74 13.28
CA TRP A 105 -0.43 -5.49 12.75
C TRP A 105 -0.14 -7.00 12.61
N THR A 106 1.08 -7.34 12.28
CA THR A 106 1.51 -8.75 12.17
C THR A 106 1.61 -9.43 13.53
N ILE A 107 2.24 -8.76 14.51
CA ILE A 107 2.50 -9.35 15.85
C ILE A 107 1.24 -9.35 16.71
N GLU A 108 0.52 -8.21 16.75
CA GLU A 108 -0.60 -8.01 17.66
C GLU A 108 -1.93 -8.53 17.12
N TYR A 109 -2.13 -8.50 15.82
CA TYR A 109 -3.39 -8.88 15.17
C TYR A 109 -3.29 -10.16 14.34
N HIS A 110 -2.07 -10.66 14.10
CA HIS A 110 -1.83 -11.88 13.31
C HIS A 110 -2.46 -11.83 11.92
N VAL A 111 -2.38 -10.67 11.25
CA VAL A 111 -2.84 -10.53 9.86
C VAL A 111 -1.92 -11.31 8.90
N ASP A 112 -2.49 -11.85 7.83
CA ASP A 112 -1.81 -12.73 6.89
C ASP A 112 -1.21 -12.00 5.70
N GLY A 113 -1.58 -10.73 5.50
CA GLY A 113 -1.07 -9.95 4.39
C GLY A 113 -1.45 -8.48 4.41
N PHE A 114 -0.80 -7.75 3.50
CA PHE A 114 -1.07 -6.34 3.24
C PHE A 114 -1.20 -6.11 1.73
N ARG A 115 -2.25 -5.41 1.33
CA ARG A 115 -2.38 -4.83 -0.01
C ARG A 115 -2.05 -3.35 0.09
N PHE A 116 -1.08 -2.90 -0.68
CA PHE A 116 -0.58 -1.52 -0.65
C PHE A 116 -1.23 -0.71 -1.76
N ASP A 117 -2.03 0.27 -1.36
CA ASP A 117 -2.63 1.25 -2.25
C ASP A 117 -1.55 2.09 -2.94
N LEU A 118 -1.68 2.29 -4.26
CA LEU A 118 -0.73 3.04 -5.09
C LEU A 118 0.75 2.73 -4.76
N ALA A 119 1.10 1.45 -4.71
CA ALA A 119 2.40 0.98 -4.21
C ALA A 119 3.60 1.49 -5.02
N SER A 120 3.42 1.95 -6.25
CA SER A 120 4.48 2.59 -7.03
C SER A 120 5.05 3.84 -6.34
N ILE A 121 4.26 4.51 -5.49
CA ILE A 121 4.73 5.65 -4.69
C ILE A 121 5.79 5.21 -3.68
N LEU A 122 5.68 4.01 -3.10
CA LEU A 122 6.66 3.47 -2.16
C LEU A 122 8.03 3.25 -2.81
N GLY A 123 8.08 3.23 -4.14
CA GLY A 123 9.28 3.12 -4.95
C GLY A 123 9.82 4.45 -5.47
N ARG A 124 9.36 5.61 -5.00
CA ARG A 124 9.86 6.91 -5.42
C ARG A 124 10.97 7.43 -4.51
N ASN A 125 11.95 8.09 -5.11
CA ASN A 125 12.99 8.84 -4.42
C ASN A 125 12.42 10.15 -3.81
N GLU A 126 13.21 10.84 -3.00
CA GLU A 126 12.84 12.12 -2.37
C GLU A 126 12.58 13.24 -3.38
N ASP A 127 13.11 13.15 -4.59
CA ASP A 127 12.86 14.08 -5.70
C ASP A 127 11.62 13.71 -6.53
N GLY A 128 10.93 12.63 -6.16
CA GLY A 128 9.75 12.12 -6.85
C GLY A 128 10.06 11.20 -8.02
N SER A 129 11.31 11.01 -8.42
CA SER A 129 11.69 10.07 -9.49
C SER A 129 11.49 8.61 -9.07
N PRO A 130 11.18 7.67 -9.99
CA PRO A 130 11.14 6.25 -9.66
C PRO A 130 12.54 5.73 -9.31
N ALA A 131 12.69 5.03 -8.20
CA ALA A 131 13.93 4.36 -7.83
C ALA A 131 14.05 3.01 -8.55
N SER A 132 15.24 2.68 -9.04
CA SER A 132 15.52 1.38 -9.65
C SER A 132 15.53 0.23 -8.61
N GLN A 133 15.96 0.53 -7.40
CA GLN A 133 15.99 -0.39 -6.27
C GLN A 133 15.47 0.34 -5.01
N PRO A 134 14.15 0.44 -4.83
CA PRO A 134 13.57 1.19 -3.73
C PRO A 134 13.87 0.51 -2.38
N PRO A 135 14.55 1.21 -1.45
CA PRO A 135 14.95 0.63 -0.18
C PRO A 135 13.78 0.10 0.64
N LEU A 136 12.67 0.83 0.68
CA LEU A 136 11.50 0.40 1.45
C LEU A 136 10.93 -0.93 0.95
N LEU A 137 10.75 -1.11 -0.37
CA LEU A 137 10.18 -2.35 -0.92
C LEU A 137 11.06 -3.55 -0.62
N LYS A 138 12.39 -3.37 -0.67
CA LYS A 138 13.35 -4.39 -0.29
C LYS A 138 13.28 -4.69 1.21
N ASN A 139 13.31 -3.67 2.05
CA ASN A 139 13.26 -3.83 3.51
C ASN A 139 11.98 -4.54 3.96
N LEU A 140 10.83 -4.26 3.36
CA LEU A 140 9.57 -4.96 3.63
C LEU A 140 9.64 -6.44 3.22
N ALA A 141 10.25 -6.74 2.07
CA ALA A 141 10.36 -8.12 1.59
C ALA A 141 11.32 -8.98 2.42
N GLU A 142 12.38 -8.37 2.98
CA GLU A 142 13.45 -9.05 3.73
C GLU A 142 13.24 -9.01 5.26
N ASP A 143 12.21 -8.30 5.75
CA ASP A 143 11.96 -8.16 7.18
C ASP A 143 11.64 -9.52 7.83
N PRO A 144 12.35 -9.89 8.91
CA PRO A 144 12.16 -11.21 9.55
C PRO A 144 10.77 -11.42 10.15
N ILE A 145 10.10 -10.37 10.60
CA ILE A 145 8.76 -10.43 11.19
C ILE A 145 7.72 -10.59 10.08
N LEU A 146 7.92 -9.89 8.96
CA LEU A 146 7.00 -9.90 7.82
C LEU A 146 7.22 -11.09 6.86
N ARG A 147 8.24 -11.92 7.05
CA ARG A 147 8.67 -12.94 6.08
C ARG A 147 7.56 -13.89 5.59
N ASN A 148 6.57 -14.17 6.42
CA ASN A 148 5.46 -15.05 6.10
C ASN A 148 4.18 -14.30 5.71
N VAL A 149 4.21 -12.97 5.73
CA VAL A 149 3.06 -12.10 5.46
C VAL A 149 3.02 -11.77 3.97
N LYS A 150 1.87 -11.86 3.34
CA LYS A 150 1.70 -11.54 1.91
C LYS A 150 1.88 -10.04 1.66
N LEU A 151 2.66 -9.69 0.66
CA LEU A 151 2.84 -8.31 0.19
C LEU A 151 2.26 -8.20 -1.21
N ILE A 152 1.20 -7.42 -1.37
CA ILE A 152 0.46 -7.27 -2.63
C ILE A 152 0.47 -5.80 -3.03
N ALA A 153 0.98 -5.49 -4.20
CA ALA A 153 1.08 -4.13 -4.71
C ALA A 153 -0.07 -3.78 -5.66
N GLU A 154 -0.64 -2.61 -5.47
CA GLU A 154 -1.29 -1.91 -6.56
C GLU A 154 -0.19 -1.18 -7.34
N ALA A 155 0.26 -1.78 -8.45
CA ALA A 155 1.52 -1.46 -9.11
C ALA A 155 1.45 -0.23 -10.03
N TRP A 156 0.82 0.85 -9.60
CA TRP A 156 0.71 2.15 -10.30
C TRP A 156 0.56 3.31 -9.33
N ASP A 157 0.51 4.53 -9.86
CA ASP A 157 0.13 5.73 -9.14
C ASP A 157 -0.66 6.72 -10.01
N ALA A 158 -1.16 7.82 -9.41
CA ALA A 158 -1.92 8.85 -10.11
C ALA A 158 -1.02 9.84 -10.89
N GLY A 159 0.29 9.79 -10.72
CA GLY A 159 1.27 10.56 -11.48
C GLY A 159 1.66 9.93 -12.82
N GLY A 160 1.02 8.79 -13.20
CA GLY A 160 1.22 8.12 -14.48
C GLY A 160 2.28 7.02 -14.46
N LEU A 161 2.87 6.69 -13.32
CA LEU A 161 3.76 5.54 -13.20
C LEU A 161 2.94 4.26 -13.17
N TYR A 162 3.22 3.34 -14.10
CA TYR A 162 2.54 2.06 -14.24
C TYR A 162 3.57 0.94 -14.27
N GLN A 163 3.69 0.17 -13.18
CA GLN A 163 4.75 -0.82 -12.96
C GLN A 163 4.22 -2.26 -12.90
N VAL A 164 3.04 -2.53 -13.47
CA VAL A 164 2.52 -3.90 -13.57
C VAL A 164 3.48 -4.74 -14.42
N GLY A 165 3.90 -5.88 -13.87
CA GLY A 165 4.96 -6.73 -14.39
C GLY A 165 6.33 -6.50 -13.75
N SER A 166 6.51 -5.43 -12.96
CA SER A 166 7.81 -5.06 -12.39
C SER A 166 7.97 -5.40 -10.91
N PHE A 167 6.88 -5.42 -10.13
CA PHE A 167 6.95 -5.65 -8.68
C PHE A 167 7.50 -7.03 -8.27
N PRO A 168 7.26 -8.12 -9.01
CA PRO A 168 7.89 -9.40 -8.68
C PRO A 168 9.42 -9.37 -8.66
N ALA A 169 10.06 -8.42 -9.37
CA ALA A 169 11.51 -8.21 -9.32
C ALA A 169 12.01 -7.70 -7.96
N PHE A 170 11.12 -7.20 -7.10
CA PHE A 170 11.44 -6.81 -5.72
C PHE A 170 11.26 -7.96 -4.73
N SER A 171 11.76 -9.14 -5.09
CA SER A 171 11.74 -10.37 -4.28
C SER A 171 10.34 -11.02 -4.24
N ARG A 172 9.69 -11.10 -3.07
CA ARG A 172 8.45 -11.85 -2.85
C ARG A 172 7.15 -11.03 -3.02
N TRP A 173 7.23 -9.86 -3.61
CA TRP A 173 6.05 -9.05 -3.90
C TRP A 173 5.16 -9.71 -4.95
N ALA A 174 3.88 -9.79 -4.65
CA ALA A 174 2.82 -9.98 -5.63
C ALA A 174 2.25 -8.64 -6.09
N GLU A 175 1.52 -8.62 -7.19
CA GLU A 175 0.88 -7.39 -7.67
C GLU A 175 -0.51 -7.66 -8.23
N TRP A 176 -1.36 -6.64 -8.20
CA TRP A 176 -2.60 -6.65 -8.94
C TRP A 176 -2.34 -6.37 -10.42
N ASN A 177 -2.90 -7.20 -11.28
CA ASN A 177 -2.79 -7.03 -12.72
C ASN A 177 -3.94 -6.15 -13.25
N GLY A 178 -3.70 -4.84 -13.34
CA GLY A 178 -4.67 -3.87 -13.85
C GLY A 178 -5.06 -4.13 -15.31
N LYS A 179 -4.13 -4.60 -16.17
CA LYS A 179 -4.45 -4.97 -17.55
C LYS A 179 -5.39 -6.18 -17.61
N TYR A 180 -5.22 -7.17 -16.74
CA TYR A 180 -6.17 -8.28 -16.64
C TYR A 180 -7.58 -7.76 -16.37
N ARG A 181 -7.72 -6.92 -15.36
CA ARG A 181 -9.02 -6.32 -15.00
C ARG A 181 -9.65 -5.60 -16.19
N ASP A 182 -8.91 -4.75 -16.85
CA ASP A 182 -9.45 -3.85 -17.89
C ASP A 182 -9.74 -4.60 -19.18
N ASP A 183 -8.84 -5.47 -19.64
CA ASP A 183 -9.01 -6.31 -20.83
C ASP A 183 -10.19 -7.28 -20.67
N MET A 184 -10.29 -7.93 -19.50
CA MET A 184 -11.40 -8.85 -19.23
C MET A 184 -12.74 -8.12 -19.12
N ARG A 185 -12.78 -6.93 -18.53
CA ARG A 185 -14.00 -6.11 -18.48
C ARG A 185 -14.45 -5.70 -19.88
N SER A 186 -13.53 -5.24 -20.73
CA SER A 186 -13.82 -4.86 -22.10
C SER A 186 -14.29 -6.05 -22.93
N PHE A 187 -13.66 -7.22 -22.78
CA PHE A 187 -14.09 -8.45 -23.44
C PHE A 187 -15.50 -8.88 -23.04
N LEU A 188 -15.78 -8.91 -21.73
CA LEU A 188 -17.10 -9.33 -21.20
C LEU A 188 -18.22 -8.32 -21.56
N LYS A 189 -17.88 -7.05 -21.70
CA LYS A 189 -18.80 -5.99 -22.16
C LYS A 189 -19.11 -6.11 -23.65
N GLY A 190 -18.30 -6.84 -24.44
CA GLY A 190 -18.45 -7.00 -25.88
C GLY A 190 -17.77 -5.90 -26.70
N ASP A 191 -16.77 -5.21 -26.14
CA ASP A 191 -15.96 -4.25 -26.88
C ASP A 191 -15.18 -4.97 -27.99
N TYR A 192 -15.08 -4.36 -29.16
CA TYR A 192 -14.37 -4.96 -30.30
C TYR A 192 -12.88 -5.13 -30.01
N TRP A 193 -12.27 -6.19 -30.58
CA TRP A 193 -10.83 -6.47 -30.57
C TRP A 193 -10.22 -6.98 -29.27
N PHE A 194 -11.00 -7.19 -28.20
CA PHE A 194 -10.46 -7.66 -26.92
C PHE A 194 -10.33 -9.18 -26.79
N ALA A 195 -10.78 -9.99 -27.76
CA ALA A 195 -10.70 -11.46 -27.66
C ALA A 195 -9.25 -11.96 -27.52
N GLN A 196 -8.31 -11.41 -28.30
CA GLN A 196 -6.90 -11.78 -28.22
C GLN A 196 -6.25 -11.30 -26.90
N ALA A 197 -6.59 -10.10 -26.44
CA ALA A 197 -6.14 -9.61 -25.15
C ALA A 197 -6.66 -10.49 -24.00
N ALA A 198 -7.94 -10.82 -24.00
CA ALA A 198 -8.54 -11.71 -23.00
C ALA A 198 -7.88 -13.11 -23.00
N ALA A 199 -7.61 -13.69 -24.20
CA ALA A 199 -6.89 -14.97 -24.30
C ALA A 199 -5.49 -14.88 -23.65
N ASN A 200 -4.74 -13.80 -23.90
CA ASN A 200 -3.42 -13.58 -23.27
C ASN A 200 -3.55 -13.43 -21.75
N ARG A 201 -4.58 -12.71 -21.25
CA ARG A 201 -4.83 -12.60 -19.80
C ARG A 201 -5.10 -13.96 -19.16
N LEU A 202 -5.94 -14.79 -19.77
CA LEU A 202 -6.30 -16.12 -19.26
C LEU A 202 -5.14 -17.12 -19.29
N THR A 203 -4.18 -16.92 -20.19
CA THR A 203 -3.00 -17.80 -20.33
C THR A 203 -1.75 -17.28 -19.57
N GLY A 204 -1.91 -16.34 -18.64
CA GLY A 204 -0.83 -15.90 -17.75
C GLY A 204 -0.18 -14.57 -18.08
N SER A 205 -0.73 -13.78 -19.03
CA SER A 205 -0.23 -12.44 -19.35
C SER A 205 1.26 -12.43 -19.76
N LEU A 206 1.65 -13.23 -20.73
CA LEU A 206 3.05 -13.37 -21.19
C LEU A 206 3.71 -12.06 -21.68
N ASP A 207 2.91 -11.04 -21.97
CA ASP A 207 3.39 -9.68 -22.28
C ASP A 207 3.84 -8.89 -21.04
N LEU A 208 3.57 -9.39 -19.84
CA LEU A 208 3.91 -8.79 -18.55
C LEU A 208 4.87 -9.65 -17.76
N TYR A 209 4.68 -10.96 -17.78
CA TYR A 209 5.41 -11.91 -16.96
C TYR A 209 6.12 -12.94 -17.87
N THR A 210 7.43 -12.83 -17.96
CA THR A 210 8.31 -13.74 -18.72
C THR A 210 9.23 -14.50 -17.80
#